data_c6e319c52110aa6dd93b4a616dfeed69
#
_entry.id   c6e319c52110aa6dd93b4a616dfeed69
#
_cell.length_a   1.000
_cell.length_b   1.000
_cell.length_c   1.000
_cell.angle_alpha   90.00
_cell.angle_beta   90.00
_cell.angle_gamma   90.00
#
_symmetry.space_group_name_H-M   'P 1'
#
loop_
_entity.id
_entity.type
_entity.pdbx_description
1 polymer ?
#
loop_
_entity_poly.entity_id
_entity_poly.type
_entity_poly.pdbx_seq_one_letter_code
_entity_poly.pdbx_strand_id
1 'polypeptide(L)'
;MLRIDLLVDITRNHFLGEPLGHFEDVFLQGEKVMDGEPEQRTYCCGLTLEVFTRAYDRWLEAHPDAAPRVSAETWRDFQHQWFVPEMWGSGPSAALDANGLGRTITPEEALPGDFVQLWRVNEKGHSVIFLDWVRDDGGEITGILYWSTQKGTQGISPRVELFDSHDPEEGVIPEYTHWGRAEPSANGG
;
A
#
# COMPACT_ATOMS: atom_id res chain seq x y z
N MET A 1 -9.38 2.01 11.78
CA MET A 1 -7.94 1.73 11.69
C MET A 1 -7.79 0.28 11.27
N LEU A 2 -7.36 0.04 10.04
CA LEU A 2 -7.07 -1.31 9.54
C LEU A 2 -5.83 -1.84 10.26
N ARG A 3 -5.95 -2.96 10.96
CA ARG A 3 -4.91 -3.44 11.88
C ARG A 3 -3.77 -4.14 11.14
N ILE A 4 -2.55 -3.91 11.60
CA ILE A 4 -1.30 -4.58 11.17
C ILE A 4 -1.37 -6.11 11.23
N ASP A 5 -2.27 -6.67 12.05
CA ASP A 5 -2.47 -8.12 12.21
C ASP A 5 -2.74 -8.84 10.86
N LEU A 6 -3.25 -8.10 9.86
CA LEU A 6 -3.47 -8.62 8.51
C LEU A 6 -2.17 -8.83 7.73
N LEU A 7 -1.13 -8.05 8.03
CA LEU A 7 0.18 -8.16 7.39
C LEU A 7 0.87 -9.49 7.73
N VAL A 8 0.60 -10.03 8.92
CA VAL A 8 1.25 -11.25 9.42
C VAL A 8 0.79 -12.51 8.68
N ASP A 9 -0.48 -12.57 8.25
CA ASP A 9 -1.00 -13.74 7.54
C ASP A 9 -0.50 -13.84 6.10
N ILE A 10 -0.21 -12.71 5.46
CA ILE A 10 0.29 -12.65 4.07
C ILE A 10 1.80 -12.94 4.01
N THR A 11 2.56 -12.71 5.10
CA THR A 11 4.02 -12.88 5.13
C THR A 11 4.52 -14.32 5.18
N ARG A 12 3.63 -15.32 5.37
CA ARG A 12 4.03 -16.72 5.57
C ARG A 12 4.46 -17.45 4.31
N ASN A 13 4.17 -16.93 3.13
CA ASN A 13 4.53 -17.58 1.88
C ASN A 13 5.70 -16.85 1.20
N HIS A 14 6.78 -17.57 0.95
CA HIS A 14 8.00 -17.07 0.33
C HIS A 14 7.78 -16.82 -1.16
N PHE A 15 8.23 -15.66 -1.61
CA PHE A 15 8.20 -15.30 -3.02
C PHE A 15 9.60 -15.25 -3.64
N LEU A 16 9.76 -15.86 -4.81
CA LEU A 16 10.96 -15.79 -5.65
C LEU A 16 10.53 -15.50 -7.09
N GLY A 17 10.77 -14.30 -7.64
CA GLY A 17 10.55 -14.04 -9.07
C GLY A 17 10.27 -12.59 -9.48
N GLU A 18 10.09 -12.38 -10.77
CA GLU A 18 9.68 -11.09 -11.35
C GLU A 18 8.23 -10.78 -10.96
N PRO A 19 7.93 -9.54 -10.52
CA PRO A 19 6.60 -9.20 -10.03
C PRO A 19 5.60 -9.02 -11.17
N LEU A 20 4.56 -9.85 -11.24
CA LEU A 20 3.48 -9.75 -12.23
C LEU A 20 2.14 -10.09 -11.58
N GLY A 21 1.43 -9.11 -11.01
CA GLY A 21 0.04 -9.31 -10.59
C GLY A 21 -0.21 -9.36 -9.08
N HIS A 22 -1.21 -10.12 -8.67
CA HIS A 22 -1.62 -10.32 -7.29
C HIS A 22 -1.13 -11.69 -6.80
N PHE A 23 -0.89 -11.79 -5.50
CA PHE A 23 -0.35 -13.02 -4.91
C PHE A 23 -1.32 -14.20 -5.01
N GLU A 24 -2.59 -13.95 -4.73
CA GLU A 24 -3.70 -14.91 -4.79
C GLU A 24 -4.95 -14.27 -5.39
N ASP A 25 -5.93 -15.10 -5.74
CA ASP A 25 -7.28 -14.62 -6.06
C ASP A 25 -7.82 -13.76 -4.91
N VAL A 26 -8.34 -12.60 -5.23
CA VAL A 26 -8.90 -11.67 -4.25
C VAL A 26 -10.38 -11.50 -4.50
N PHE A 27 -11.14 -11.56 -3.42
CA PHE A 27 -12.59 -11.45 -3.42
C PHE A 27 -13.02 -10.19 -2.66
N LEU A 28 -14.12 -9.62 -3.10
CA LEU A 28 -14.84 -8.55 -2.42
C LEU A 28 -16.31 -8.95 -2.33
N GLN A 29 -16.83 -9.11 -1.13
CA GLN A 29 -18.20 -9.57 -0.86
C GLN A 29 -18.56 -10.89 -1.59
N GLY A 30 -17.60 -11.80 -1.67
CA GLY A 30 -17.76 -13.11 -2.33
C GLY A 30 -17.60 -13.09 -3.85
N GLU A 31 -17.41 -11.94 -4.49
CA GLU A 31 -17.13 -11.84 -5.92
C GLU A 31 -15.61 -11.69 -6.15
N LYS A 32 -15.07 -12.46 -7.10
CA LYS A 32 -13.65 -12.36 -7.44
C LYS A 32 -13.39 -11.07 -8.21
N VAL A 33 -12.53 -10.21 -7.64
CA VAL A 33 -12.17 -8.90 -8.21
C VAL A 33 -10.77 -8.86 -8.81
N MET A 34 -9.89 -9.78 -8.40
CA MET A 34 -8.53 -9.90 -8.94
C MET A 34 -8.14 -11.36 -9.07
N ASP A 35 -7.47 -11.69 -10.17
CA ASP A 35 -6.89 -13.02 -10.37
C ASP A 35 -5.51 -13.10 -9.70
N GLY A 36 -5.26 -14.18 -8.96
CA GLY A 36 -3.93 -14.53 -8.48
C GLY A 36 -3.00 -14.90 -9.64
N GLU A 37 -1.74 -14.52 -9.52
CA GLU A 37 -0.73 -14.93 -10.50
C GLU A 37 -0.34 -16.38 -10.23
N PRO A 38 -0.30 -17.27 -11.27
CA PRO A 38 -0.11 -18.72 -11.08
C PRO A 38 1.15 -19.14 -10.33
N GLU A 39 2.20 -18.33 -10.40
CA GLU A 39 3.46 -18.56 -9.68
C GLU A 39 3.53 -17.75 -8.35
N GLN A 40 2.41 -17.17 -7.95
CA GLN A 40 2.27 -16.35 -6.74
C GLN A 40 3.22 -15.14 -6.71
N ARG A 41 3.45 -14.54 -7.87
CA ARG A 41 4.29 -13.34 -8.00
C ARG A 41 3.43 -12.09 -7.83
N THR A 42 3.97 -11.10 -7.14
CA THR A 42 3.31 -9.82 -6.98
C THR A 42 4.30 -8.67 -7.09
N TYR A 43 3.81 -7.48 -7.37
CA TYR A 43 4.58 -6.25 -7.37
C TYR A 43 4.03 -5.27 -6.33
N CYS A 44 4.75 -4.23 -6.02
CA CYS A 44 4.45 -3.36 -4.88
C CYS A 44 3.00 -2.83 -4.86
N CYS A 45 2.50 -2.28 -5.98
CA CYS A 45 1.12 -1.79 -6.06
C CYS A 45 0.11 -2.93 -5.98
N GLY A 46 0.37 -4.08 -6.61
CA GLY A 46 -0.48 -5.26 -6.54
C GLY A 46 -0.61 -5.78 -5.11
N LEU A 47 0.51 -5.88 -4.40
CA LEU A 47 0.53 -6.33 -3.01
C LEU A 47 -0.23 -5.37 -2.08
N THR A 48 0.05 -4.07 -2.18
CA THR A 48 -0.62 -3.09 -1.30
C THR A 48 -2.12 -3.01 -1.60
N LEU A 49 -2.54 -3.15 -2.86
CA LEU A 49 -3.94 -3.24 -3.23
C LEU A 49 -4.60 -4.52 -2.69
N GLU A 50 -3.93 -5.67 -2.78
CA GLU A 50 -4.44 -6.92 -2.23
C GLU A 50 -4.64 -6.82 -0.72
N VAL A 51 -3.67 -6.26 0.01
CA VAL A 51 -3.79 -6.02 1.46
C VAL A 51 -4.99 -5.13 1.77
N PHE A 52 -5.12 -4.01 1.04
CA PHE A 52 -6.25 -3.11 1.22
C PHE A 52 -7.58 -3.83 0.97
N THR A 53 -7.71 -4.56 -0.13
CA THR A 53 -8.96 -5.24 -0.51
C THR A 53 -9.40 -6.25 0.52
N ARG A 54 -8.50 -7.12 0.94
CA ARG A 54 -8.79 -8.14 1.97
C ARG A 54 -9.19 -7.51 3.30
N ALA A 55 -8.56 -6.40 3.65
CA ALA A 55 -8.89 -5.68 4.86
C ALA A 55 -10.23 -4.95 4.76
N TYR A 56 -10.55 -4.38 3.60
CA TYR A 56 -11.82 -3.73 3.34
C TYR A 56 -12.98 -4.74 3.30
N ASP A 57 -12.78 -5.91 2.69
CA ASP A 57 -13.76 -6.99 2.69
C ASP A 57 -14.11 -7.45 4.12
N ARG A 58 -13.11 -7.70 4.96
CA ARG A 58 -13.31 -8.01 6.38
C ARG A 58 -14.00 -6.87 7.15
N TRP A 59 -13.71 -5.62 6.78
CA TRP A 59 -14.38 -4.47 7.39
C TRP A 59 -15.88 -4.46 7.02
N LEU A 60 -16.22 -4.74 5.76
CA LEU A 60 -17.62 -4.87 5.29
C LEU A 60 -18.34 -6.02 6.01
N GLU A 61 -17.71 -7.18 6.18
CA GLU A 61 -18.25 -8.30 6.95
C GLU A 61 -18.58 -7.91 8.39
N ALA A 62 -17.72 -7.09 9.02
CA ALA A 62 -17.93 -6.60 10.39
C ALA A 62 -18.95 -5.46 10.48
N HIS A 63 -19.33 -4.85 9.34
CA HIS A 63 -20.26 -3.72 9.26
C HIS A 63 -21.34 -3.99 8.20
N PRO A 64 -22.22 -4.98 8.39
CA PRO A 64 -23.17 -5.44 7.38
C PRO A 64 -24.17 -4.36 6.91
N ASP A 65 -24.36 -3.31 7.69
CA ASP A 65 -25.22 -2.17 7.34
C ASP A 65 -24.48 -1.10 6.52
N ALA A 66 -23.16 -1.22 6.34
CA ALA A 66 -22.38 -0.28 5.55
C ALA A 66 -22.53 -0.60 4.04
N ALA A 67 -22.92 0.39 3.26
CA ALA A 67 -22.88 0.26 1.81
C ALA A 67 -21.43 0.28 1.32
N PRO A 68 -21.04 -0.66 0.44
CA PRO A 68 -19.69 -0.66 -0.13
C PRO A 68 -19.47 0.60 -0.99
N ARG A 69 -18.35 1.28 -0.78
CA ARG A 69 -17.95 2.46 -1.58
C ARG A 69 -17.36 2.06 -2.93
N VAL A 70 -16.75 0.89 -2.96
CA VAL A 70 -16.25 0.24 -4.17
C VAL A 70 -16.85 -1.16 -4.18
N SER A 71 -17.54 -1.50 -5.27
CA SER A 71 -18.12 -2.82 -5.52
C SER A 71 -17.27 -3.61 -6.51
N ALA A 72 -17.56 -4.88 -6.71
CA ALA A 72 -16.92 -5.68 -7.75
C ALA A 72 -17.08 -5.05 -9.15
N GLU A 73 -18.21 -4.40 -9.43
CA GLU A 73 -18.47 -3.72 -10.70
C GLU A 73 -17.55 -2.51 -10.92
N THR A 74 -17.30 -1.71 -9.86
CA THR A 74 -16.46 -0.49 -9.93
C THR A 74 -15.01 -0.75 -9.57
N TRP A 75 -14.67 -1.99 -9.20
CA TRP A 75 -13.34 -2.36 -8.74
C TRP A 75 -12.21 -2.03 -9.72
N ARG A 76 -12.44 -2.23 -11.02
CA ARG A 76 -11.42 -1.97 -12.03
C ARG A 76 -11.00 -0.50 -12.08
N ASP A 77 -11.95 0.41 -11.92
CA ASP A 77 -11.67 1.85 -11.91
C ASP A 77 -10.88 2.25 -10.65
N PHE A 78 -11.23 1.68 -9.51
CA PHE A 78 -10.46 1.84 -8.26
C PHE A 78 -9.04 1.30 -8.39
N GLN A 79 -8.86 0.11 -8.97
CA GLN A 79 -7.56 -0.48 -9.24
C GLN A 79 -6.69 0.42 -10.11
N HIS A 80 -7.26 1.01 -11.17
CA HIS A 80 -6.55 1.95 -12.03
C HIS A 80 -6.10 3.21 -11.29
N GLN A 81 -6.90 3.71 -10.35
CA GLN A 81 -6.52 4.85 -9.50
C GLN A 81 -5.42 4.48 -8.50
N TRP A 82 -5.45 3.25 -7.99
CA TRP A 82 -4.43 2.74 -7.06
C TRP A 82 -3.07 2.58 -7.71
N PHE A 83 -3.04 2.10 -8.94
CA PHE A 83 -1.83 1.97 -9.72
C PHE A 83 -1.39 3.34 -10.21
N VAL A 84 -0.08 3.61 -10.17
CA VAL A 84 0.48 4.91 -10.50
C VAL A 84 0.88 4.92 -11.98
N PRO A 85 0.01 5.41 -12.89
CA PRO A 85 0.30 5.40 -14.32
C PRO A 85 1.31 6.48 -14.73
N GLU A 86 1.49 7.49 -13.88
CA GLU A 86 2.34 8.65 -14.16
C GLU A 86 3.44 8.78 -13.12
N MET A 87 4.63 9.17 -13.56
CA MET A 87 5.74 9.49 -12.67
C MET A 87 5.34 10.60 -11.69
N TRP A 88 5.74 10.46 -10.44
CA TRP A 88 5.40 11.34 -9.30
C TRP A 88 3.93 11.28 -8.87
N GLY A 89 3.16 10.37 -9.40
CA GLY A 89 1.75 10.18 -9.01
C GLY A 89 1.58 9.65 -7.59
N SER A 90 0.39 9.88 -7.04
CA SER A 90 0.05 9.63 -5.63
C SER A 90 -0.57 8.24 -5.34
N GLY A 91 -1.07 7.56 -6.39
CA GLY A 91 -1.58 6.18 -6.29
C GLY A 91 -2.55 5.92 -5.13
N PRO A 92 -2.16 5.10 -4.14
CA PRO A 92 -3.06 4.68 -3.06
C PRO A 92 -3.74 5.82 -2.31
N SER A 93 -3.03 6.93 -2.02
CA SER A 93 -3.62 8.05 -1.27
C SER A 93 -4.75 8.74 -2.04
N ALA A 94 -4.57 8.97 -3.35
CA ALA A 94 -5.61 9.53 -4.20
C ALA A 94 -6.78 8.57 -4.39
N ALA A 95 -6.52 7.27 -4.56
CA ALA A 95 -7.56 6.27 -4.71
C ALA A 95 -8.44 6.17 -3.46
N LEU A 96 -7.86 6.19 -2.26
CA LEU A 96 -8.58 6.17 -1.00
C LEU A 96 -9.48 7.40 -0.83
N ASP A 97 -8.92 8.59 -1.08
CA ASP A 97 -9.63 9.86 -0.92
C ASP A 97 -10.79 9.98 -1.92
N ALA A 98 -10.52 9.75 -3.21
CA ALA A 98 -11.50 9.88 -4.28
C ALA A 98 -12.70 8.93 -4.13
N ASN A 99 -12.53 7.79 -3.45
CA ASN A 99 -13.58 6.80 -3.26
C ASN A 99 -14.19 6.81 -1.85
N GLY A 100 -13.83 7.78 -0.99
CA GLY A 100 -14.34 7.86 0.38
C GLY A 100 -13.97 6.65 1.25
N LEU A 101 -12.86 6.00 0.94
CA LEU A 101 -12.30 4.85 1.65
C LEU A 101 -11.20 5.24 2.64
N GLY A 102 -10.86 6.51 2.66
CA GLY A 102 -9.83 7.06 3.52
C GLY A 102 -9.56 8.51 3.16
N ARG A 103 -8.37 8.97 3.50
CA ARG A 103 -7.93 10.34 3.22
C ARG A 103 -6.43 10.43 2.96
N THR A 104 -6.03 11.45 2.26
CA THR A 104 -4.63 11.89 2.23
C THR A 104 -4.24 12.44 3.60
N ILE A 105 -3.05 12.11 4.06
CA ILE A 105 -2.48 12.57 5.33
C ILE A 105 -1.12 13.23 5.10
N THR A 106 -0.62 13.94 6.09
CA THR A 106 0.76 14.43 6.09
C THR A 106 1.72 13.41 6.71
N PRO A 107 3.03 13.48 6.43
CA PRO A 107 4.02 12.60 7.06
C PRO A 107 4.00 12.65 8.59
N GLU A 108 3.67 13.80 9.20
CA GLU A 108 3.60 13.99 10.65
C GLU A 108 2.42 13.25 11.28
N GLU A 109 1.37 12.97 10.51
CA GLU A 109 0.22 12.18 10.94
C GLU A 109 0.46 10.67 10.80
N ALA A 110 1.56 10.25 10.15
CA ALA A 110 1.80 8.85 9.76
C ALA A 110 1.72 7.88 10.94
N LEU A 111 0.99 6.80 10.74
CA LEU A 111 0.87 5.69 11.70
C LEU A 111 1.19 4.37 10.98
N PRO A 112 1.72 3.37 11.70
CA PRO A 112 1.91 2.03 11.14
C PRO A 112 0.63 1.50 10.49
N GLY A 113 0.74 1.04 9.24
CA GLY A 113 -0.37 0.57 8.42
C GLY A 113 -0.87 1.57 7.38
N ASP A 114 -0.38 2.80 7.38
CA ASP A 114 -0.69 3.77 6.34
C ASP A 114 -0.04 3.37 5.01
N PHE A 115 -0.72 3.65 3.91
CA PHE A 115 -0.22 3.39 2.57
C PHE A 115 0.62 4.56 2.09
N VAL A 116 1.79 4.26 1.52
CA VAL A 116 2.69 5.28 1.00
C VAL A 116 3.07 4.95 -0.43
N GLN A 117 2.90 5.91 -1.34
CA GLN A 117 3.59 5.93 -2.61
C GLN A 117 4.83 6.80 -2.44
N LEU A 118 5.99 6.22 -2.60
CA LEU A 118 7.25 6.94 -2.53
C LEU A 118 7.94 6.98 -3.90
N TRP A 119 8.77 8.01 -4.09
CA TRP A 119 9.61 8.17 -5.26
C TRP A 119 11.05 8.41 -4.85
N ARG A 120 11.98 7.90 -5.65
CA ARG A 120 13.42 7.95 -5.39
C ARG A 120 14.12 8.88 -6.35
N VAL A 121 15.33 9.30 -6.02
CA VAL A 121 16.20 10.12 -6.90
C VAL A 121 16.47 9.46 -8.25
N ASN A 122 16.42 8.13 -8.34
CA ASN A 122 16.55 7.39 -9.60
C ASN A 122 15.21 7.22 -10.36
N GLU A 123 14.20 8.05 -10.04
CA GLU A 123 12.87 8.12 -10.67
C GLU A 123 12.02 6.84 -10.51
N LYS A 124 12.42 5.91 -9.65
CA LYS A 124 11.65 4.69 -9.40
C LYS A 124 10.64 4.88 -8.27
N GLY A 125 9.36 4.71 -8.60
CA GLY A 125 8.28 4.69 -7.63
C GLY A 125 8.17 3.35 -6.89
N HIS A 126 7.57 3.39 -5.70
CA HIS A 126 7.28 2.20 -4.91
C HIS A 126 6.07 2.39 -4.01
N SER A 127 5.14 1.45 -4.03
CA SER A 127 4.00 1.45 -3.12
C SER A 127 4.29 0.56 -1.93
N VAL A 128 4.13 1.09 -0.73
CA VAL A 128 4.54 0.43 0.50
C VAL A 128 3.50 0.64 1.62
N ILE A 129 3.62 -0.14 2.68
CA ILE A 129 2.88 0.05 3.93
C ILE A 129 3.87 0.52 4.98
N PHE A 130 3.63 1.70 5.52
CA PHE A 130 4.46 2.32 6.54
C PHE A 130 4.46 1.52 7.84
N LEU A 131 5.64 1.35 8.44
CA LEU A 131 5.80 0.69 9.73
C LEU A 131 6.35 1.65 10.79
N ASP A 132 7.41 2.39 10.47
CA ASP A 132 8.04 3.32 11.43
C ASP A 132 9.00 4.28 10.73
N TRP A 133 9.43 5.30 11.44
CA TRP A 133 10.48 6.21 11.03
C TRP A 133 11.88 5.68 11.38
N VAL A 134 12.82 5.83 10.45
CA VAL A 134 14.22 5.61 10.73
C VAL A 134 14.83 6.91 11.28
N ARG A 135 15.56 6.80 12.37
CA ARG A 135 16.20 7.96 13.02
C ARG A 135 17.67 7.71 13.20
N ASP A 136 18.44 8.80 13.15
CA ASP A 136 19.86 8.79 13.53
C ASP A 136 20.05 8.82 15.07
N ASP A 137 21.31 8.82 15.49
CA ASP A 137 21.69 8.90 16.92
C ASP A 137 21.25 10.22 17.59
N GLY A 138 21.00 11.27 16.80
CA GLY A 138 20.48 12.57 17.26
C GLY A 138 18.96 12.60 17.37
N GLY A 139 18.28 11.58 16.88
CA GLY A 139 16.82 11.46 16.84
C GLY A 139 16.17 12.10 15.60
N GLU A 140 16.96 12.62 14.65
CA GLU A 140 16.45 13.14 13.38
C GLU A 140 15.94 12.03 12.47
N ILE A 141 14.82 12.26 11.78
CA ILE A 141 14.26 11.30 10.84
C ILE A 141 15.11 11.31 9.57
N THR A 142 15.70 10.15 9.26
CA THR A 142 16.62 9.97 8.13
C THR A 142 16.08 9.04 7.05
N GLY A 143 14.91 8.43 7.28
CA GLY A 143 14.30 7.51 6.34
C GLY A 143 13.02 6.86 6.88
N ILE A 144 12.57 5.83 6.18
CA ILE A 144 11.36 5.08 6.55
C ILE A 144 11.66 3.58 6.66
N LEU A 145 11.01 2.93 7.62
CA LEU A 145 10.82 1.48 7.67
C LEU A 145 9.43 1.17 7.11
N TYR A 146 9.36 0.30 6.14
CA TYR A 146 8.11 -0.08 5.49
C TYR A 146 8.05 -1.58 5.18
N TRP A 147 6.86 -2.07 4.83
CA TRP A 147 6.63 -3.42 4.36
C TRP A 147 6.12 -3.38 2.91
N SER A 148 6.73 -4.18 2.04
CA SER A 148 6.36 -4.32 0.63
C SER A 148 7.09 -5.51 -0.01
N THR A 149 7.00 -5.63 -1.34
CA THR A 149 7.75 -6.63 -2.13
C THR A 149 8.71 -5.95 -3.08
N GLN A 150 9.93 -6.46 -3.16
CA GLN A 150 10.97 -5.92 -4.04
C GLN A 150 12.12 -6.92 -4.27
N LYS A 151 12.87 -6.72 -5.37
CA LYS A 151 14.03 -7.58 -5.70
C LYS A 151 15.09 -7.61 -4.60
N GLY A 152 15.39 -6.47 -3.98
CA GLY A 152 16.43 -6.35 -2.96
C GLY A 152 16.16 -7.15 -1.68
N THR A 153 14.90 -7.48 -1.38
CA THR A 153 14.50 -8.32 -0.25
C THR A 153 14.18 -9.76 -0.66
N GLN A 154 14.29 -10.09 -1.93
CA GLN A 154 13.90 -11.38 -2.49
C GLN A 154 12.44 -11.75 -2.19
N GLY A 155 11.56 -10.76 -2.19
CA GLY A 155 10.13 -10.93 -1.96
C GLY A 155 9.56 -9.97 -0.93
N ILE A 156 8.49 -10.42 -0.27
CA ILE A 156 7.73 -9.62 0.69
C ILE A 156 8.46 -9.59 2.04
N SER A 157 8.88 -8.39 2.46
CA SER A 157 9.50 -8.21 3.79
C SER A 157 9.52 -6.73 4.21
N PRO A 158 9.79 -6.43 5.49
CA PRO A 158 10.17 -5.09 5.91
C PRO A 158 11.49 -4.66 5.27
N ARG A 159 11.61 -3.36 4.96
CA ARG A 159 12.85 -2.75 4.49
C ARG A 159 12.98 -1.32 5.02
N VAL A 160 14.21 -0.92 5.27
CA VAL A 160 14.63 0.46 5.52
C VAL A 160 15.04 1.10 4.20
N GLU A 161 14.57 2.31 3.94
CA GLU A 161 15.13 3.20 2.91
C GLU A 161 15.40 4.58 3.53
N LEU A 162 16.57 5.11 3.19
CA LEU A 162 16.97 6.44 3.63
C LEU A 162 16.42 7.51 2.71
N PHE A 163 16.30 8.72 3.20
CA PHE A 163 15.98 9.88 2.38
C PHE A 163 17.16 10.27 1.49
N ASP A 164 16.92 11.02 0.43
CA ASP A 164 17.87 11.50 -0.56
C ASP A 164 19.04 12.29 0.07
N SER A 165 18.78 13.01 1.16
CA SER A 165 19.83 13.69 1.95
C SER A 165 20.86 12.73 2.58
N HIS A 166 20.53 11.44 2.72
CA HIS A 166 21.38 10.40 3.30
C HIS A 166 21.76 9.31 2.30
N ASP A 167 21.07 9.26 1.16
CA ASP A 167 21.36 8.38 0.03
C ASP A 167 21.09 9.12 -1.29
N PRO A 168 22.07 9.87 -1.80
CA PRO A 168 21.88 10.71 -3.00
C PRO A 168 21.76 9.92 -4.32
N GLU A 169 21.98 8.61 -4.31
CA GLU A 169 21.88 7.77 -5.52
C GLU A 169 20.53 7.06 -5.65
N GLU A 170 19.99 6.56 -4.55
CA GLU A 170 18.76 5.76 -4.53
C GLU A 170 17.75 6.21 -3.46
N GLY A 171 18.07 7.24 -2.68
CA GLY A 171 17.25 7.68 -1.57
C GLY A 171 15.85 8.16 -1.96
N VAL A 172 14.94 8.05 -1.01
CA VAL A 172 13.56 8.54 -1.14
C VAL A 172 13.55 10.06 -1.08
N ILE A 173 12.83 10.70 -2.00
CA ILE A 173 12.63 12.15 -2.00
C ILE A 173 11.39 12.46 -1.14
N PRO A 174 11.56 13.09 0.04
CA PRO A 174 10.46 13.32 0.98
C PRO A 174 9.29 14.09 0.35
N GLU A 175 9.57 15.10 -0.47
CA GLU A 175 8.59 15.95 -1.15
C GLU A 175 7.74 15.18 -2.17
N TYR A 176 8.21 14.03 -2.61
CA TYR A 176 7.52 13.13 -3.53
C TYR A 176 7.04 11.84 -2.84
N THR A 177 6.74 11.92 -1.55
CA THR A 177 6.01 10.88 -0.82
C THR A 177 4.54 11.27 -0.69
N HIS A 178 3.65 10.32 -1.01
CA HIS A 178 2.21 10.52 -0.95
C HIS A 178 1.61 9.53 0.07
N TRP A 179 0.98 10.05 1.10
CA TRP A 179 0.53 9.31 2.27
C TRP A 179 -0.99 9.18 2.30
N GLY A 180 -1.50 7.97 2.48
CA GLY A 180 -2.93 7.69 2.54
C GLY A 180 -3.27 6.78 3.70
N ARG A 181 -4.30 7.18 4.47
CA ARG A 181 -4.86 6.36 5.53
C ARG A 181 -6.19 5.79 5.10
N ALA A 182 -6.34 4.47 5.21
CA ALA A 182 -7.62 3.80 4.98
C ALA A 182 -8.51 3.96 6.21
N GLU A 183 -9.63 4.65 6.04
CA GLU A 183 -10.63 4.95 7.09
C GLU A 183 -12.04 4.77 6.51
N PRO A 184 -12.45 3.54 6.12
CA PRO A 184 -13.79 3.32 5.61
C PRO A 184 -14.82 3.67 6.69
N SER A 185 -15.87 4.41 6.30
CA SER A 185 -16.94 4.84 7.19
C SER A 185 -18.23 4.10 6.90
N ALA A 186 -18.90 3.61 7.94
CA ALA A 186 -20.21 2.99 7.84
C ALA A 186 -21.31 4.01 7.49
N ASN A 187 -21.10 5.29 7.84
CA ASN A 187 -22.05 6.36 7.54
C ASN A 187 -21.63 7.05 6.25
N GLY A 188 -22.52 7.03 5.26
CA GLY A 188 -22.34 7.83 4.06
C GLY A 188 -22.26 9.32 4.46
N GLY A 189 -21.13 9.97 4.16
CA GLY A 189 -21.02 11.42 4.22
C GLY A 189 -21.86 12.06 3.12
#